data_1d2501d5c7320aebc091e562087bfb5d
#
_entry.id   1d2501d5c7320aebc091e562087bfb5d
#
_cell.length_a   1.000
_cell.length_b   1.000
_cell.length_c   1.000
_cell.angle_alpha   90.00
_cell.angle_beta   90.00
_cell.angle_gamma   90.00
#
_symmetry.space_group_name_H-M   'P 1'
#
loop_
_entity.id
_entity.type
_entity.pdbx_description
1 polymer ?
#
loop_
_entity_poly.entity_id
_entity_poly.type
_entity_poly.pdbx_seq_one_letter_code
_entity_poly.pdbx_strand_id
1 'polypeptide(L)'
;GSEMCIRDRLQMMNKTSEEIFQLLDNLLKWAKNRLNKQNIYRQQVDINSIVNSTAEIFIPMATQKGISIMLEGLDKELMGSTDIDMVKTIVRNLISNAVKFSYEKGLITVSTKTDGDFVVVSVKDSGKGIKKEDQGKLLRSNTHFTSYGTNNEKGSGLGLMLCKDFVEQLGGKLWFDSEEGKGTTFYFSLKVTNQE
;
A
#
# COMPACT_ATOMS: atom_id res chain seq x y z
N GLY A 1 -12.59 36.65 -5.69
CA GLY A 1 -11.22 36.21 -6.11
C GLY A 1 -10.30 35.89 -4.94
N SER A 2 -10.38 36.64 -3.84
CA SER A 2 -9.46 36.47 -2.69
C SER A 2 -9.77 35.25 -1.81
N GLU A 3 -11.03 34.96 -1.55
CA GLU A 3 -11.44 33.85 -0.68
C GLU A 3 -11.17 32.47 -1.32
N MET A 4 -11.36 32.34 -2.63
CA MET A 4 -11.06 31.10 -3.37
C MET A 4 -9.55 30.83 -3.35
N CYS A 5 -8.70 31.84 -3.45
CA CYS A 5 -7.25 31.71 -3.36
C CYS A 5 -6.77 31.30 -1.95
N ILE A 6 -7.43 31.76 -0.89
CA ILE A 6 -7.12 31.38 0.50
C ILE A 6 -7.52 29.93 0.75
N ARG A 7 -8.69 29.49 0.28
CA ARG A 7 -9.18 28.12 0.41
C ARG A 7 -8.27 27.14 -0.31
N ASP A 8 -7.83 27.48 -1.53
CA ASP A 8 -6.92 26.64 -2.32
C ASP A 8 -5.55 26.52 -1.63
N ARG A 9 -5.04 27.62 -1.06
CA ARG A 9 -3.78 27.61 -0.31
C ARG A 9 -3.89 26.78 0.97
N LEU A 10 -5.00 26.86 1.72
CA LEU A 10 -5.23 26.05 2.91
C LEU A 10 -5.33 24.55 2.57
N GLN A 11 -6.00 24.21 1.47
CA GLN A 11 -6.07 22.82 1.01
C GLN A 11 -4.68 22.31 0.58
N MET A 12 -3.90 23.11 -0.10
CA MET A 12 -2.53 22.77 -0.49
C MET A 12 -1.62 22.60 0.75
N MET A 13 -1.75 23.47 1.76
CA MET A 13 -0.99 23.34 3.02
C MET A 13 -1.38 22.08 3.78
N ASN A 14 -2.66 21.77 3.90
CA ASN A 14 -3.12 20.53 4.55
C ASN A 14 -2.58 19.29 3.83
N LYS A 15 -2.69 19.26 2.50
CA LYS A 15 -2.17 18.14 1.68
C LYS A 15 -0.66 17.96 1.88
N THR A 16 0.10 19.06 1.84
CA THR A 16 1.56 19.00 2.05
C THR A 16 1.92 18.55 3.46
N SER A 17 1.17 19.01 4.47
CA SER A 17 1.35 18.58 5.86
C SER A 17 1.09 17.08 6.03
N GLU A 18 0.04 16.55 5.44
CA GLU A 18 -0.27 15.11 5.44
C GLU A 18 0.82 14.28 4.75
N GLU A 19 1.32 14.76 3.60
CA GLU A 19 2.41 14.10 2.88
C GLU A 19 3.71 14.06 3.71
N ILE A 20 4.07 15.16 4.39
CA ILE A 20 5.22 15.23 5.28
C ILE A 20 5.04 14.32 6.48
N PHE A 21 3.86 14.32 7.12
CA PHE A 21 3.56 13.45 8.25
C PHE A 21 3.68 11.97 7.87
N GLN A 22 3.13 11.57 6.72
CA GLN A 22 3.25 10.21 6.19
C GLN A 22 4.70 9.82 5.93
N LEU A 23 5.51 10.75 5.43
CA LEU A 23 6.93 10.53 5.17
C LEU A 23 7.70 10.33 6.49
N LEU A 24 7.45 11.16 7.50
CA LEU A 24 8.04 11.04 8.83
C LEU A 24 7.62 9.73 9.52
N ASP A 25 6.35 9.37 9.45
CA ASP A 25 5.85 8.11 10.05
C ASP A 25 6.50 6.89 9.39
N ASN A 26 6.59 6.88 8.06
CA ASN A 26 7.27 5.82 7.32
C ASN A 26 8.76 5.74 7.67
N LEU A 27 9.45 6.88 7.77
CA LEU A 27 10.86 6.94 8.15
C LEU A 27 11.07 6.44 9.59
N LEU A 28 10.20 6.86 10.51
CA LEU A 28 10.25 6.43 11.91
C LEU A 28 10.02 4.92 12.06
N LYS A 29 9.04 4.37 11.33
CA LYS A 29 8.78 2.93 11.28
C LYS A 29 9.96 2.17 10.71
N TRP A 30 10.54 2.67 9.62
CA TRP A 30 11.72 2.08 9.01
C TRP A 30 12.94 2.11 9.95
N ALA A 31 13.20 3.25 10.62
CA ALA A 31 14.30 3.38 11.56
C ALA A 31 14.12 2.47 12.79
N LYS A 32 12.93 2.46 13.40
CA LYS A 32 12.58 1.54 14.48
C LYS A 32 12.77 0.08 14.07
N ASN A 33 12.35 -0.26 12.88
CA ASN A 33 12.47 -1.61 12.36
C ASN A 33 13.93 -2.04 12.17
N ARG A 34 14.79 -1.16 11.66
CA ARG A 34 16.23 -1.44 11.54
C ARG A 34 16.96 -1.57 12.86
N LEU A 35 16.57 -0.79 13.85
CA LEU A 35 17.14 -0.85 15.21
C LEU A 35 16.65 -2.09 15.98
N ASN A 36 15.41 -2.53 15.75
CA ASN A 36 14.75 -3.60 16.50
C ASN A 36 14.44 -4.84 15.65
N LYS A 37 15.37 -5.25 14.78
CA LYS A 37 15.20 -6.42 13.88
C LYS A 37 14.76 -7.74 14.56
N GLN A 38 14.64 -7.77 15.89
CA GLN A 38 14.32 -8.99 16.65
C GLN A 38 12.91 -9.03 17.24
N ASN A 39 12.10 -7.99 17.12
CA ASN A 39 10.80 -7.93 17.82
C ASN A 39 9.62 -7.83 16.85
N ILE A 40 9.41 -8.89 16.05
CA ILE A 40 8.15 -9.08 15.33
C ILE A 40 7.14 -9.61 16.34
N TYR A 41 6.09 -8.84 16.60
CA TYR A 41 5.02 -9.23 17.50
C TYR A 41 3.95 -10.02 16.76
N ARG A 42 4.20 -11.33 16.59
CA ARG A 42 3.24 -12.23 15.92
C ARG A 42 2.10 -12.60 16.86
N GLN A 43 0.89 -12.53 16.34
CA GLN A 43 -0.33 -12.97 17.00
C GLN A 43 -1.27 -13.64 16.01
N GLN A 44 -2.12 -14.54 16.51
CA GLN A 44 -3.16 -15.20 15.70
C GLN A 44 -4.27 -14.19 15.43
N VAL A 45 -4.50 -13.89 14.16
CA VAL A 45 -5.47 -12.89 13.74
C VAL A 45 -6.15 -13.30 12.43
N ASP A 46 -7.32 -12.77 12.21
CA ASP A 46 -7.98 -12.84 10.91
C ASP A 46 -7.35 -11.82 9.95
N ILE A 47 -6.57 -12.31 8.99
CA ILE A 47 -5.87 -11.50 8.00
C ILE A 47 -6.88 -10.74 7.12
N ASN A 48 -8.00 -11.36 6.75
CA ASN A 48 -9.02 -10.72 5.94
C ASN A 48 -9.66 -9.54 6.68
N SER A 49 -9.91 -9.66 7.96
CA SER A 49 -10.41 -8.55 8.79
C SER A 49 -9.43 -7.38 8.83
N ILE A 50 -8.12 -7.64 8.94
CA ILE A 50 -7.09 -6.59 8.90
C ILE A 50 -7.06 -5.88 7.54
N VAL A 51 -7.05 -6.65 6.45
CA VAL A 51 -7.02 -6.12 5.08
C VAL A 51 -8.29 -5.31 4.80
N ASN A 52 -9.46 -5.86 5.12
CA ASN A 52 -10.76 -5.22 4.94
C ASN A 52 -10.83 -3.88 5.68
N SER A 53 -10.63 -3.88 6.99
CA SER A 53 -10.72 -2.67 7.83
C SER A 53 -9.69 -1.61 7.42
N THR A 54 -8.53 -2.03 6.92
CA THR A 54 -7.51 -1.09 6.43
C THR A 54 -7.91 -0.50 5.08
N ALA A 55 -8.49 -1.29 4.18
CA ALA A 55 -8.94 -0.82 2.87
C ALA A 55 -10.14 0.15 2.97
N GLU A 56 -11.06 -0.11 3.87
CA GLU A 56 -12.24 0.74 4.10
C GLU A 56 -11.87 2.19 4.45
N ILE A 57 -10.75 2.42 5.14
CA ILE A 57 -10.27 3.77 5.48
C ILE A 57 -10.03 4.62 4.21
N PHE A 58 -9.69 3.98 3.08
CA PHE A 58 -9.37 4.68 1.83
C PHE A 58 -10.60 4.94 0.94
N ILE A 59 -11.77 4.34 1.23
CA ILE A 59 -12.98 4.54 0.41
C ILE A 59 -13.35 6.01 0.27
N PRO A 60 -13.40 6.84 1.34
CA PRO A 60 -13.74 8.25 1.20
C PRO A 60 -12.75 9.01 0.32
N MET A 61 -11.45 8.77 0.47
CA MET A 61 -10.40 9.42 -0.33
C MET A 61 -10.47 8.99 -1.80
N ALA A 62 -10.68 7.70 -2.07
CA ALA A 62 -10.86 7.17 -3.41
C ALA A 62 -12.10 7.77 -4.09
N THR A 63 -13.24 7.81 -3.37
CA THR A 63 -14.49 8.40 -3.84
C THR A 63 -14.33 9.89 -4.19
N GLN A 64 -13.59 10.65 -3.39
CA GLN A 64 -13.30 12.06 -3.68
C GLN A 64 -12.52 12.24 -4.98
N LYS A 65 -11.68 11.27 -5.37
CA LYS A 65 -10.96 11.23 -6.65
C LYS A 65 -11.78 10.55 -7.78
N GLY A 66 -13.04 10.17 -7.51
CA GLY A 66 -13.89 9.46 -8.47
C GLY A 66 -13.46 8.01 -8.73
N ILE A 67 -12.74 7.38 -7.78
CA ILE A 67 -12.25 6.01 -7.88
C ILE A 67 -13.12 5.10 -7.00
N SER A 68 -13.42 3.90 -7.49
CA SER A 68 -14.11 2.86 -6.73
C SER A 68 -13.10 1.86 -6.14
N ILE A 69 -13.34 1.42 -4.89
CA ILE A 69 -12.59 0.32 -4.27
C ILE A 69 -13.54 -0.88 -4.13
N MET A 70 -13.12 -2.03 -4.65
CA MET A 70 -13.80 -3.30 -4.54
C MET A 70 -12.98 -4.27 -3.71
N LEU A 71 -13.64 -4.99 -2.79
CA LEU A 71 -13.05 -5.96 -1.88
C LEU A 71 -13.52 -7.35 -2.31
N GLU A 72 -12.60 -8.25 -2.62
CA GLU A 72 -12.91 -9.59 -3.13
C GLU A 72 -12.28 -10.67 -2.25
N GLY A 73 -13.07 -11.68 -1.88
CA GLY A 73 -12.58 -12.83 -1.10
C GLY A 73 -12.27 -12.52 0.36
N LEU A 74 -12.69 -11.35 0.88
CA LEU A 74 -12.45 -10.90 2.25
C LEU A 74 -13.61 -11.22 3.21
N ASP A 75 -14.64 -11.90 2.72
CA ASP A 75 -15.85 -12.27 3.46
C ASP A 75 -15.68 -13.50 4.37
N LYS A 76 -14.61 -14.28 4.17
CA LYS A 76 -14.31 -15.47 4.97
C LYS A 76 -13.17 -15.20 5.94
N GLU A 77 -13.29 -15.77 7.13
CA GLU A 77 -12.22 -15.74 8.11
C GLU A 77 -10.97 -16.45 7.57
N LEU A 78 -9.83 -15.80 7.68
CA LEU A 78 -8.54 -16.32 7.23
C LEU A 78 -7.50 -16.14 8.35
N MET A 79 -7.44 -17.11 9.25
CA MET A 79 -6.56 -17.07 10.41
C MET A 79 -5.09 -17.25 10.01
N GLY A 80 -4.23 -16.45 10.62
CA GLY A 80 -2.79 -16.55 10.42
C GLY A 80 -2.00 -15.87 11.54
N SER A 81 -0.75 -16.31 11.72
CA SER A 81 0.16 -15.72 12.71
C SER A 81 0.99 -14.62 12.05
N THR A 82 0.70 -13.37 12.37
CA THR A 82 1.39 -12.21 11.77
C THR A 82 1.45 -11.01 12.73
N ASP A 83 2.22 -10.00 12.34
CA ASP A 83 2.26 -8.70 13.02
C ASP A 83 1.24 -7.76 12.35
N ILE A 84 0.23 -7.36 13.12
CA ILE A 84 -0.91 -6.55 12.64
C ILE A 84 -0.44 -5.21 12.11
N ASP A 85 0.49 -4.53 12.80
CA ASP A 85 0.92 -3.18 12.43
C ASP A 85 1.76 -3.19 11.16
N MET A 86 2.57 -4.23 10.95
CA MET A 86 3.30 -4.44 9.70
C MET A 86 2.34 -4.67 8.54
N VAL A 87 1.35 -5.57 8.70
CA VAL A 87 0.36 -5.86 7.64
C VAL A 87 -0.45 -4.62 7.31
N LYS A 88 -0.97 -3.90 8.31
CA LYS A 88 -1.68 -2.62 8.10
C LYS A 88 -0.82 -1.61 7.35
N THR A 89 0.46 -1.50 7.69
CA THR A 89 1.38 -0.57 7.02
C THR A 89 1.59 -0.94 5.56
N ILE A 90 1.77 -2.23 5.24
CA ILE A 90 1.91 -2.73 3.87
C ILE A 90 0.64 -2.40 3.06
N VAL A 91 -0.53 -2.81 3.55
CA VAL A 91 -1.82 -2.61 2.87
C VAL A 91 -2.09 -1.12 2.63
N ARG A 92 -1.87 -0.26 3.64
CA ARG A 92 -2.03 1.20 3.51
C ARG A 92 -1.14 1.79 2.42
N ASN A 93 0.15 1.42 2.38
CA ASN A 93 1.06 1.92 1.35
C ASN A 93 0.64 1.47 -0.06
N LEU A 94 0.23 0.21 -0.23
CA LEU A 94 -0.18 -0.31 -1.53
C LEU A 94 -1.49 0.34 -2.01
N ILE A 95 -2.49 0.49 -1.14
CA ILE A 95 -3.76 1.15 -1.50
C ILE A 95 -3.56 2.64 -1.75
N SER A 96 -2.76 3.32 -0.93
CA SER A 96 -2.40 4.74 -1.15
C SER A 96 -1.74 4.94 -2.51
N ASN A 97 -0.83 4.05 -2.91
CA ASN A 97 -0.23 4.06 -4.23
C ASN A 97 -1.28 3.81 -5.33
N ALA A 98 -2.18 2.83 -5.15
CA ALA A 98 -3.24 2.55 -6.10
C ALA A 98 -4.15 3.77 -6.32
N VAL A 99 -4.58 4.45 -5.26
CA VAL A 99 -5.38 5.68 -5.35
C VAL A 99 -4.59 6.80 -6.04
N LYS A 100 -3.32 6.96 -5.70
CA LYS A 100 -2.45 7.98 -6.27
C LYS A 100 -2.25 7.83 -7.77
N PHE A 101 -2.07 6.60 -8.27
CA PHE A 101 -1.74 6.32 -9.66
C PHE A 101 -2.94 5.95 -10.53
N SER A 102 -4.14 5.82 -9.96
CA SER A 102 -5.37 5.62 -10.71
C SER A 102 -5.90 6.92 -11.29
N TYR A 103 -6.53 6.82 -12.47
CA TYR A 103 -7.30 7.91 -13.05
C TYR A 103 -8.70 7.99 -12.44
N GLU A 104 -9.36 9.13 -12.64
CA GLU A 104 -10.79 9.29 -12.34
C GLU A 104 -11.62 8.20 -13.04
N LYS A 105 -12.68 7.72 -12.39
CA LYS A 105 -13.50 6.57 -12.80
C LYS A 105 -12.75 5.23 -12.81
N GLY A 106 -11.55 5.19 -12.21
CA GLY A 106 -10.77 3.97 -12.05
C GLY A 106 -11.37 3.02 -11.02
N LEU A 107 -10.92 1.78 -11.08
CA LEU A 107 -11.26 0.72 -10.13
C LEU A 107 -9.99 0.23 -9.43
N ILE A 108 -10.05 0.12 -8.11
CA ILE A 108 -9.06 -0.56 -7.29
C ILE A 108 -9.71 -1.82 -6.76
N THR A 109 -9.07 -2.98 -6.95
CA THR A 109 -9.53 -4.25 -6.37
C THR A 109 -8.52 -4.71 -5.33
N VAL A 110 -8.98 -4.94 -4.11
CA VAL A 110 -8.19 -5.55 -3.03
C VAL A 110 -8.71 -6.95 -2.81
N SER A 111 -7.84 -7.94 -2.90
CA SER A 111 -8.24 -9.34 -2.73
C SER A 111 -7.23 -10.16 -1.94
N THR A 112 -7.69 -11.27 -1.40
CA THR A 112 -6.86 -12.27 -0.73
C THR A 112 -7.08 -13.65 -1.34
N LYS A 113 -6.02 -14.44 -1.40
CA LYS A 113 -6.04 -15.82 -1.89
C LYS A 113 -5.07 -16.67 -1.07
N THR A 114 -5.49 -17.88 -0.73
CA THR A 114 -4.61 -18.89 -0.14
C THR A 114 -3.80 -19.56 -1.24
N ASP A 115 -2.50 -19.73 -1.01
CA ASP A 115 -1.57 -20.44 -1.90
C ASP A 115 -0.62 -21.30 -1.03
N GLY A 116 -0.99 -22.55 -0.83
CA GLY A 116 -0.30 -23.46 0.09
C GLY A 116 -0.25 -22.88 1.50
N ASP A 117 0.98 -22.75 2.04
CA ASP A 117 1.24 -22.19 3.37
C ASP A 117 1.26 -20.65 3.40
N PHE A 118 0.84 -20.01 2.33
CA PHE A 118 0.84 -18.57 2.22
C PHE A 118 -0.56 -18.00 1.96
N VAL A 119 -0.79 -16.81 2.48
CA VAL A 119 -1.85 -15.92 2.03
C VAL A 119 -1.24 -14.88 1.11
N VAL A 120 -1.76 -14.76 -0.08
CA VAL A 120 -1.41 -13.72 -1.04
C VAL A 120 -2.47 -12.63 -1.00
N VAL A 121 -2.03 -11.42 -0.67
CA VAL A 121 -2.87 -10.21 -0.75
C VAL A 121 -2.51 -9.48 -2.03
N SER A 122 -3.51 -9.06 -2.79
CA SER A 122 -3.30 -8.27 -4.00
C SER A 122 -4.03 -6.93 -3.93
N VAL A 123 -3.39 -5.90 -4.49
CA VAL A 123 -3.98 -4.57 -4.71
C VAL A 123 -3.78 -4.24 -6.18
N LYS A 124 -4.87 -4.29 -6.94
CA LYS A 124 -4.89 -4.01 -8.38
C LYS A 124 -5.50 -2.63 -8.62
N ASP A 125 -4.84 -1.82 -9.41
CA ASP A 125 -5.35 -0.55 -9.91
C ASP A 125 -5.50 -0.56 -11.44
N SER A 126 -6.39 0.28 -11.94
CA SER A 126 -6.60 0.55 -13.36
C SER A 126 -5.95 1.89 -13.78
N GLY A 127 -4.78 2.19 -13.20
CA GLY A 127 -4.10 3.46 -13.38
C GLY A 127 -3.15 3.52 -14.56
N LYS A 128 -2.17 4.44 -14.46
CA LYS A 128 -1.21 4.68 -15.53
C LYS A 128 -0.23 3.54 -15.81
N GLY A 129 -0.13 2.57 -14.90
CA GLY A 129 0.89 1.51 -15.00
C GLY A 129 2.30 2.03 -14.82
N ILE A 130 3.28 1.14 -15.05
CA ILE A 130 4.71 1.41 -14.90
C ILE A 130 5.43 1.09 -16.19
N LYS A 131 6.21 2.03 -16.70
CA LYS A 131 7.02 1.84 -17.89
C LYS A 131 7.99 0.69 -17.71
N LYS A 132 8.19 -0.11 -18.75
CA LYS A 132 9.05 -1.30 -18.71
C LYS A 132 10.49 -1.00 -18.26
N GLU A 133 11.01 0.17 -18.66
CA GLU A 133 12.36 0.66 -18.28
C GLU A 133 12.50 0.99 -16.78
N ASP A 134 11.37 1.30 -16.10
CA ASP A 134 11.33 1.67 -14.69
C ASP A 134 10.99 0.49 -13.77
N GLN A 135 10.36 -0.57 -14.30
CA GLN A 135 9.98 -1.75 -13.52
C GLN A 135 11.16 -2.39 -12.80
N GLY A 136 12.33 -2.47 -13.48
CA GLY A 136 13.55 -3.02 -12.89
C GLY A 136 14.13 -2.22 -11.72
N LYS A 137 13.68 -0.97 -11.50
CA LYS A 137 14.18 -0.06 -10.45
C LYS A 137 13.29 -0.09 -9.19
N LEU A 138 12.01 -0.47 -9.34
CA LEU A 138 10.95 -0.23 -8.36
C LEU A 138 11.15 -0.95 -7.01
N LEU A 139 11.63 -2.18 -7.02
CA LEU A 139 11.84 -2.99 -5.82
C LEU A 139 13.32 -3.20 -5.47
N ARG A 140 14.22 -2.43 -6.08
CA ARG A 140 15.65 -2.48 -5.71
C ARG A 140 15.90 -1.70 -4.43
N SER A 141 16.57 -2.32 -3.47
CA SER A 141 16.83 -1.76 -2.13
C SER A 141 17.65 -0.46 -2.12
N ASN A 142 18.34 -0.12 -3.23
CA ASN A 142 19.25 1.01 -3.32
C ASN A 142 18.77 2.14 -4.27
N THR A 143 17.54 2.07 -4.78
CA THR A 143 17.02 3.09 -5.68
C THR A 143 15.79 3.75 -5.11
N HIS A 144 15.89 5.04 -4.78
CA HIS A 144 14.72 5.88 -4.50
C HIS A 144 13.99 6.17 -5.82
N PHE A 145 13.06 5.29 -6.20
CA PHE A 145 12.24 5.55 -7.36
C PHE A 145 11.00 6.33 -6.93
N THR A 146 10.87 7.54 -7.45
CA THR A 146 9.69 8.38 -7.26
C THR A 146 9.08 8.71 -8.61
N SER A 147 7.78 8.61 -8.72
CA SER A 147 7.03 9.10 -9.86
C SER A 147 5.84 9.93 -9.40
N TYR A 148 5.43 10.88 -10.25
CA TYR A 148 4.25 11.68 -9.97
C TYR A 148 2.99 10.86 -10.17
N GLY A 149 2.01 11.02 -9.28
CA GLY A 149 0.67 10.48 -9.42
C GLY A 149 -0.10 11.15 -10.56
N THR A 150 -1.31 10.69 -10.82
CA THR A 150 -2.19 11.20 -11.89
C THR A 150 -2.65 12.65 -11.66
N ASN A 151 -2.64 13.13 -10.41
CA ASN A 151 -2.94 14.49 -10.00
C ASN A 151 -1.68 15.25 -9.50
N ASN A 152 -0.51 14.95 -10.07
CA ASN A 152 0.79 15.53 -9.68
C ASN A 152 1.20 15.29 -8.22
N GLU A 153 0.66 14.26 -7.56
CA GLU A 153 1.08 13.89 -6.21
C GLU A 153 2.51 13.33 -6.24
N LYS A 154 3.40 13.93 -5.47
CA LYS A 154 4.79 13.45 -5.35
C LYS A 154 4.87 12.33 -4.30
N GLY A 155 5.51 11.22 -4.63
CA GLY A 155 5.79 10.16 -3.67
C GLY A 155 7.12 10.34 -2.95
N SER A 156 7.23 9.78 -1.74
CA SER A 156 8.49 9.75 -0.99
C SER A 156 9.49 8.71 -1.51
N GLY A 157 9.02 7.73 -2.27
CA GLY A 157 9.83 6.56 -2.66
C GLY A 157 10.13 5.57 -1.53
N LEU A 158 9.76 5.90 -0.29
CA LEU A 158 10.05 5.08 0.90
C LEU A 158 8.98 4.02 1.17
N GLY A 159 7.74 4.22 0.70
CA GLY A 159 6.62 3.34 1.02
C GLY A 159 6.80 1.90 0.54
N LEU A 160 7.22 1.70 -0.71
CA LEU A 160 7.46 0.37 -1.25
C LEU A 160 8.69 -0.31 -0.65
N MET A 161 9.73 0.47 -0.32
CA MET A 161 10.90 -0.06 0.37
C MET A 161 10.54 -0.57 1.77
N LEU A 162 9.73 0.18 2.50
CA LEU A 162 9.20 -0.24 3.81
C LEU A 162 8.32 -1.49 3.68
N CYS A 163 7.45 -1.54 2.65
CA CYS A 163 6.63 -2.72 2.37
C CYS A 163 7.51 -3.96 2.13
N LYS A 164 8.56 -3.82 1.33
CA LYS A 164 9.48 -4.93 1.04
C LYS A 164 10.17 -5.42 2.31
N ASP A 165 10.73 -4.52 3.11
CA ASP A 165 11.38 -4.86 4.38
C ASP A 165 10.43 -5.59 5.33
N PHE A 166 9.19 -5.12 5.46
CA PHE A 166 8.20 -5.75 6.34
C PHE A 166 7.75 -7.12 5.83
N VAL A 167 7.48 -7.24 4.53
CA VAL A 167 7.08 -8.51 3.92
C VAL A 167 8.19 -9.56 4.07
N GLU A 168 9.45 -9.19 3.83
CA GLU A 168 10.59 -10.09 4.02
C GLU A 168 10.75 -10.54 5.48
N GLN A 169 10.54 -9.65 6.45
CA GLN A 169 10.55 -10.00 7.86
C GLN A 169 9.40 -10.92 8.27
N LEU A 170 8.24 -10.77 7.65
CA LEU A 170 7.10 -11.66 7.86
C LEU A 170 7.28 -13.02 7.15
N GLY A 171 8.39 -13.22 6.42
CA GLY A 171 8.71 -14.45 5.72
C GLY A 171 8.03 -14.61 4.38
N GLY A 172 7.52 -13.51 3.83
CA GLY A 172 6.84 -13.47 2.53
C GLY A 172 7.68 -12.87 1.41
N LYS A 173 6.99 -12.55 0.30
CA LYS A 173 7.55 -11.88 -0.88
C LYS A 173 6.64 -10.74 -1.31
N LEU A 174 7.24 -9.66 -1.85
CA LEU A 174 6.54 -8.55 -2.51
C LEU A 174 6.90 -8.57 -4.00
N TRP A 175 5.89 -8.54 -4.87
CA TRP A 175 6.08 -8.46 -6.32
C TRP A 175 4.94 -7.67 -6.97
N PHE A 176 5.03 -7.45 -8.27
CA PHE A 176 4.00 -6.74 -9.02
C PHE A 176 3.98 -7.19 -10.48
N ASP A 177 2.81 -6.99 -11.10
CA ASP A 177 2.60 -7.04 -12.54
C ASP A 177 2.08 -5.67 -12.99
N SER A 178 2.65 -5.13 -14.05
CA SER A 178 2.26 -3.81 -14.55
C SER A 178 2.43 -3.69 -16.05
N GLU A 179 1.47 -3.00 -16.67
CA GLU A 179 1.53 -2.61 -18.08
C GLU A 179 1.20 -1.12 -18.17
N GLU A 180 2.06 -0.36 -18.86
CA GLU A 180 1.85 1.07 -19.07
C GLU A 180 0.49 1.35 -19.72
N GLY A 181 -0.30 2.23 -19.14
CA GLY A 181 -1.64 2.57 -19.59
C GLY A 181 -2.77 1.60 -19.19
N LYS A 182 -2.44 0.47 -18.52
CA LYS A 182 -3.45 -0.51 -18.09
C LYS A 182 -3.57 -0.67 -16.59
N GLY A 183 -2.57 -0.21 -15.84
CA GLY A 183 -2.53 -0.26 -14.38
C GLY A 183 -1.46 -1.19 -13.83
N THR A 184 -1.52 -1.38 -12.52
CA THR A 184 -0.56 -2.19 -11.76
C THR A 184 -1.30 -3.08 -10.78
N THR A 185 -0.79 -4.28 -10.58
CA THR A 185 -1.19 -5.14 -9.46
C THR A 185 0.02 -5.40 -8.59
N PHE A 186 -0.02 -4.94 -7.36
CA PHE A 186 0.95 -5.31 -6.34
C PHE A 186 0.45 -6.53 -5.56
N TYR A 187 1.37 -7.43 -5.26
CA TYR A 187 1.11 -8.63 -4.48
C TYR A 187 2.09 -8.70 -3.33
N PHE A 188 1.62 -9.17 -2.19
CA PHE A 188 2.51 -9.64 -1.14
C PHE A 188 1.99 -10.93 -0.54
N SER A 189 2.90 -11.81 -0.12
CA SER A 189 2.56 -13.03 0.57
C SER A 189 2.90 -12.94 2.06
N LEU A 190 2.07 -13.58 2.87
CA LEU A 190 2.29 -13.79 4.29
C LEU A 190 2.35 -15.29 4.54
N LYS A 191 3.35 -15.75 5.28
CA LYS A 191 3.40 -17.15 5.68
C LYS A 191 2.36 -17.40 6.77
N VAL A 192 1.41 -18.28 6.50
CA VAL A 192 0.44 -18.74 7.49
C VAL A 192 1.06 -19.91 8.23
N THR A 193 1.50 -19.70 9.47
CA THR A 193 1.93 -20.79 10.32
C THR A 193 0.69 -21.34 10.99
N ASN A 194 0.19 -22.49 10.51
CA ASN A 194 -0.73 -23.28 11.31
C ASN A 194 0.04 -23.71 12.56
N GLN A 195 -0.41 -23.32 13.75
CA GLN A 195 0.07 -23.99 14.96
C GLN A 195 -0.50 -25.41 14.92
N GLU A 196 0.39 -26.41 14.89
CA GLU A 196 0.07 -27.76 15.32
C GLU A 196 -0.26 -27.77 16.82
#